data_def73a134fedbe6240ea4e620266de1a
#
_entry.id   def73a134fedbe6240ea4e620266de1a
#
_cell.length_a   1.000
_cell.length_b   1.000
_cell.length_c   1.000
_cell.angle_alpha   90.00
_cell.angle_beta   90.00
_cell.angle_gamma   90.00
#
_symmetry.space_group_name_H-M   'P 1'
#
loop_
_entity.id
_entity.type
_entity.pdbx_description
1 polymer ?
#
loop_
_entity_poly.entity_id
_entity_poly.type
_entity_poly.pdbx_seq_one_letter_code
_entity_poly.pdbx_strand_id
1 'polypeptide(L)'
;GVELAGLRSILSFASQRNCIVDHVNSKFLYQNIGIVQRTGYMATSLTETKNRADAIIIFGNEVLTKTPRLIDKVLTPKDSLFSTSKKEIILIGDFSAKIVKNIKGKGKCNITNIKLDLNLIDDFLKLLATDDLKLLKGLKKSELIKIKNILNKSKYIVATWTASDFIKTLNPKKIIAAICKYIVDL
;
A
#
# COMPACT_ATOMS: atom_id res chain seq x y z
N GLY A 1 -7.51 -16.03 15.15
CA GLY A 1 -8.02 -16.65 13.91
C GLY A 1 -8.50 -18.07 14.17
N VAL A 2 -9.31 -18.58 13.27
CA VAL A 2 -9.78 -19.97 13.33
C VAL A 2 -8.75 -20.86 12.63
N GLU A 3 -8.40 -21.98 13.22
CA GLU A 3 -7.54 -22.98 12.60
C GLU A 3 -8.27 -23.72 11.46
N LEU A 4 -7.52 -24.43 10.61
CA LEU A 4 -8.06 -25.06 9.41
C LEU A 4 -9.17 -26.10 9.74
N ALA A 5 -9.00 -26.88 10.81
CA ALA A 5 -9.98 -27.86 11.26
C ALA A 5 -11.29 -27.16 11.70
N GLY A 6 -11.17 -26.10 12.47
CA GLY A 6 -12.32 -25.27 12.87
C GLY A 6 -13.04 -24.63 11.68
N LEU A 7 -12.30 -24.14 10.68
CA LEU A 7 -12.90 -23.59 9.46
C LEU A 7 -13.70 -24.65 8.69
N ARG A 8 -13.16 -25.87 8.55
CA ARG A 8 -13.86 -26.98 7.90
C ARG A 8 -15.16 -27.34 8.64
N SER A 9 -15.13 -27.37 9.96
CA SER A 9 -16.32 -27.66 10.79
C SER A 9 -17.39 -26.57 10.62
N ILE A 10 -16.99 -25.28 10.60
CA ILE A 10 -17.90 -24.16 10.36
C ILE A 10 -18.54 -24.25 8.98
N LEU A 11 -17.77 -24.55 7.94
CA LEU A 11 -18.28 -24.68 6.57
C LEU A 11 -19.23 -25.89 6.43
N SER A 12 -18.91 -27.03 7.06
CA SER A 12 -19.79 -28.19 7.10
C SER A 12 -21.11 -27.89 7.81
N PHE A 13 -21.06 -27.23 8.98
CA PHE A 13 -22.24 -26.79 9.70
C PHE A 13 -23.10 -25.82 8.86
N ALA A 14 -22.46 -24.85 8.23
CA ALA A 14 -23.16 -23.86 7.39
C ALA A 14 -23.89 -24.52 6.21
N SER A 15 -23.23 -25.49 5.56
CA SER A 15 -23.82 -26.27 4.46
C SER A 15 -25.03 -27.05 4.93
N GLN A 16 -24.96 -27.73 6.10
CA GLN A 16 -26.07 -28.50 6.65
C GLN A 16 -27.27 -27.65 7.09
N ARG A 17 -27.01 -26.42 7.52
CA ARG A 17 -28.02 -25.51 8.06
C ARG A 17 -28.42 -24.40 7.07
N ASN A 18 -27.90 -24.43 5.88
CA ASN A 18 -28.09 -23.38 4.86
C ASN A 18 -27.81 -21.98 5.40
N CYS A 19 -26.70 -21.83 6.17
CA CYS A 19 -26.29 -20.58 6.77
C CYS A 19 -25.20 -19.89 5.92
N ILE A 20 -25.11 -18.58 6.05
CA ILE A 20 -24.03 -17.79 5.47
C ILE A 20 -22.87 -17.70 6.47
N VAL A 21 -21.64 -17.98 5.98
CA VAL A 21 -20.41 -17.83 6.78
C VAL A 21 -19.71 -16.57 6.31
N ASP A 22 -19.37 -15.71 7.25
CA ASP A 22 -18.61 -14.50 6.98
C ASP A 22 -17.60 -14.23 8.11
N HIS A 23 -16.68 -13.28 7.92
CA HIS A 23 -15.71 -12.89 8.92
C HIS A 23 -15.70 -11.38 9.17
N VAL A 24 -15.20 -10.97 10.35
CA VAL A 24 -15.26 -9.57 10.83
C VAL A 24 -14.71 -8.54 9.85
N ASN A 25 -13.70 -8.91 9.06
CA ASN A 25 -13.03 -8.02 8.11
C ASN A 25 -13.46 -8.24 6.64
N SER A 26 -14.52 -9.00 6.37
CA SER A 26 -14.97 -9.32 5.01
C SER A 26 -15.26 -8.08 4.19
N LYS A 27 -15.87 -7.06 4.78
CA LYS A 27 -16.15 -5.79 4.10
C LYS A 27 -14.92 -5.16 3.46
N PHE A 28 -13.78 -5.22 4.13
CA PHE A 28 -12.51 -4.69 3.62
C PHE A 28 -11.92 -5.58 2.53
N LEU A 29 -11.99 -6.89 2.74
CA LEU A 29 -11.53 -7.88 1.77
C LEU A 29 -12.32 -7.78 0.47
N TYR A 30 -13.65 -7.69 0.53
CA TYR A 30 -14.51 -7.58 -0.65
C TYR A 30 -14.28 -6.29 -1.44
N GLN A 31 -13.89 -5.19 -0.80
CA GLN A 31 -13.51 -3.97 -1.53
C GLN A 31 -12.31 -4.22 -2.44
N ASN A 32 -11.25 -4.85 -1.92
CA ASN A 32 -10.07 -5.18 -2.71
C ASN A 32 -10.39 -6.23 -3.80
N ILE A 33 -11.03 -7.33 -3.43
CA ILE A 33 -11.37 -8.42 -4.37
C ILE A 33 -12.24 -7.91 -5.51
N GLY A 34 -13.28 -7.13 -5.22
CA GLY A 34 -14.19 -6.62 -6.24
C GLY A 34 -13.52 -5.70 -7.26
N ILE A 35 -12.44 -5.00 -6.87
CA ILE A 35 -11.66 -4.16 -7.78
C ILE A 35 -10.71 -5.03 -8.59
N VAL A 36 -9.98 -5.91 -7.93
CA VAL A 36 -9.06 -6.86 -8.56
C VAL A 36 -9.75 -7.68 -9.67
N GLN A 37 -10.97 -8.14 -9.42
CA GLN A 37 -11.76 -8.89 -10.39
C GLN A 37 -12.20 -8.06 -11.60
N ARG A 38 -12.34 -6.74 -11.46
CA ARG A 38 -12.80 -5.85 -12.54
C ARG A 38 -11.66 -5.23 -13.35
N THR A 39 -10.59 -4.83 -12.67
CA THR A 39 -9.48 -4.06 -13.26
C THR A 39 -8.22 -4.88 -13.44
N GLY A 40 -8.15 -6.06 -12.82
CA GLY A 40 -6.90 -6.77 -12.66
C GLY A 40 -5.96 -6.06 -11.68
N TYR A 41 -4.87 -6.71 -11.33
CA TYR A 41 -3.76 -6.11 -10.60
C TYR A 41 -2.49 -6.95 -10.79
N MET A 42 -1.36 -6.31 -10.58
CA MET A 42 -0.07 -6.99 -10.53
C MET A 42 0.30 -7.19 -9.06
N ALA A 43 0.49 -8.44 -8.64
CA ALA A 43 0.84 -8.77 -7.26
C ALA A 43 2.32 -9.13 -7.13
N THR A 44 2.89 -8.79 -5.97
CA THR A 44 4.22 -9.23 -5.57
C THR A 44 4.19 -9.87 -4.20
N SER A 45 5.17 -10.71 -3.90
CA SER A 45 5.33 -11.29 -2.56
C SER A 45 6.13 -10.36 -1.64
N LEU A 46 5.99 -10.55 -0.32
CA LEU A 46 6.81 -9.82 0.66
C LEU A 46 8.31 -10.13 0.48
N THR A 47 8.64 -11.33 0.04
CA THR A 47 10.01 -11.75 -0.24
C THR A 47 10.59 -11.01 -1.44
N GLU A 48 9.83 -10.86 -2.52
CA GLU A 48 10.25 -10.08 -3.67
C GLU A 48 10.37 -8.59 -3.31
N THR A 49 9.39 -8.03 -2.62
CA THR A 49 9.45 -6.66 -2.12
C THR A 49 10.70 -6.43 -1.27
N LYS A 50 11.01 -7.36 -0.36
CA LYS A 50 12.24 -7.31 0.44
C LYS A 50 13.49 -7.26 -0.42
N ASN A 51 13.57 -8.13 -1.43
CA ASN A 51 14.82 -8.40 -2.14
C ASN A 51 15.01 -7.56 -3.41
N ARG A 52 13.92 -7.10 -4.05
CA ARG A 52 13.96 -6.46 -5.36
C ARG A 52 13.48 -5.02 -5.38
N ALA A 53 12.55 -4.63 -4.47
CA ALA A 53 11.96 -3.31 -4.55
C ALA A 53 13.00 -2.19 -4.35
N ASP A 54 13.07 -1.29 -5.31
CA ASP A 54 13.84 -0.04 -5.25
C ASP A 54 13.00 1.06 -4.58
N ALA A 55 11.73 1.15 -4.94
CA ALA A 55 10.77 2.08 -4.34
C ALA A 55 9.55 1.36 -3.79
N ILE A 56 9.09 1.79 -2.61
CA ILE A 56 7.87 1.27 -1.97
C ILE A 56 6.97 2.45 -1.63
N ILE A 57 5.78 2.48 -2.19
CA ILE A 57 4.76 3.49 -1.92
C ILE A 57 3.77 2.90 -0.91
N ILE A 58 3.56 3.59 0.21
CA ILE A 58 2.63 3.18 1.26
C ILE A 58 1.49 4.19 1.34
N PHE A 59 0.28 3.75 1.03
CA PHE A 59 -0.92 4.57 1.10
C PHE A 59 -1.68 4.28 2.40
N GLY A 60 -1.78 5.29 3.25
CA GLY A 60 -2.41 5.17 4.57
C GLY A 60 -1.49 4.58 5.64
N ASN A 61 -1.83 4.83 6.90
CA ASN A 61 -0.97 4.49 8.03
C ASN A 61 -1.24 3.09 8.62
N GLU A 62 -2.39 2.49 8.31
CA GLU A 62 -2.78 1.21 8.91
C GLU A 62 -1.91 0.03 8.48
N VAL A 63 -1.31 0.10 7.29
CA VAL A 63 -0.34 -0.92 6.85
C VAL A 63 0.75 -1.11 7.91
N LEU A 64 1.35 -0.01 8.38
CA LEU A 64 2.46 -0.06 9.33
C LEU A 64 2.02 -0.24 10.78
N THR A 65 0.82 0.22 11.14
CA THR A 65 0.27 0.03 12.48
C THR A 65 -0.23 -1.39 12.72
N LYS A 66 -0.88 -1.99 11.72
CA LYS A 66 -1.38 -3.38 11.81
C LYS A 66 -0.29 -4.42 11.57
N THR A 67 0.75 -4.07 10.80
CA THR A 67 1.87 -4.96 10.47
C THR A 67 3.22 -4.34 10.83
N PRO A 68 3.52 -4.07 12.11
CA PRO A 68 4.74 -3.36 12.52
C PRO A 68 6.02 -4.08 12.11
N ARG A 69 6.01 -5.41 12.02
CA ARG A 69 7.16 -6.21 11.56
C ARG A 69 7.52 -5.99 10.10
N LEU A 70 6.63 -5.39 9.30
CA LEU A 70 6.90 -5.02 7.91
C LEU A 70 8.11 -4.07 7.81
N ILE A 71 8.24 -3.15 8.78
CA ILE A 71 9.35 -2.21 8.85
C ILE A 71 10.68 -2.96 8.86
N ASP A 72 10.85 -3.89 9.82
CA ASP A 72 12.13 -4.59 10.02
C ASP A 72 12.39 -5.67 8.97
N LYS A 73 11.34 -6.33 8.49
CA LYS A 73 11.48 -7.50 7.63
C LYS A 73 11.50 -7.17 6.14
N VAL A 74 10.85 -6.09 5.73
CA VAL A 74 10.66 -5.76 4.30
C VAL A 74 11.20 -4.38 3.95
N LEU A 75 10.84 -3.34 4.70
CA LEU A 75 11.25 -1.98 4.37
C LEU A 75 12.73 -1.72 4.67
N THR A 76 13.21 -2.22 5.81
CA THR A 76 14.60 -2.03 6.27
C THR A 76 15.25 -3.36 6.63
N PRO A 77 15.30 -4.34 5.71
CA PRO A 77 15.83 -5.66 6.01
C PRO A 77 17.33 -5.59 6.33
N LYS A 78 17.82 -6.53 7.15
CA LYS A 78 19.25 -6.67 7.42
C LYS A 78 20.01 -7.07 6.15
N ASP A 79 19.43 -8.01 5.40
CA ASP A 79 20.01 -8.59 4.19
C ASP A 79 18.99 -8.51 3.04
N SER A 80 19.47 -8.15 1.88
CA SER A 80 18.74 -8.15 0.61
C SER A 80 19.58 -8.85 -0.45
N LEU A 81 18.96 -9.73 -1.23
CA LEU A 81 19.70 -10.55 -2.21
C LEU A 81 20.10 -9.77 -3.47
N PHE A 82 19.28 -8.80 -3.89
CA PHE A 82 19.46 -8.15 -5.19
C PHE A 82 19.57 -6.62 -5.11
N SER A 83 19.21 -6.02 -3.99
CA SER A 83 19.28 -4.56 -3.82
C SER A 83 20.54 -4.19 -3.03
N THR A 84 21.46 -3.52 -3.68
CA THR A 84 22.66 -2.93 -3.06
C THR A 84 22.44 -1.47 -2.65
N SER A 85 21.42 -0.82 -3.20
CA SER A 85 21.08 0.57 -2.94
C SER A 85 20.10 0.71 -1.78
N LYS A 86 20.05 1.91 -1.19
CA LYS A 86 19.04 2.26 -0.20
C LYS A 86 17.67 2.31 -0.87
N LYS A 87 16.68 1.64 -0.25
CA LYS A 87 15.30 1.68 -0.73
C LYS A 87 14.71 3.08 -0.56
N GLU A 88 13.92 3.50 -1.53
CA GLU A 88 13.10 4.70 -1.47
C GLU A 88 11.72 4.35 -0.90
N ILE A 89 11.38 4.92 0.25
CA ILE A 89 10.07 4.71 0.89
C ILE A 89 9.27 5.99 0.80
N ILE A 90 8.14 5.92 0.10
CA ILE A 90 7.22 7.03 -0.10
C ILE A 90 5.98 6.77 0.76
N LEU A 91 5.77 7.60 1.77
CA LEU A 91 4.63 7.54 2.67
C LEU A 91 3.59 8.59 2.25
N ILE A 92 2.38 8.15 1.95
CA ILE A 92 1.28 9.03 1.51
C ILE A 92 0.11 8.90 2.46
N GLY A 93 -0.18 9.98 3.19
CA GLY A 93 -1.21 10.03 4.23
C GLY A 93 -0.70 10.65 5.52
N ASP A 94 -1.44 10.46 6.61
CA ASP A 94 -1.09 11.02 7.92
C ASP A 94 -0.36 9.98 8.79
N PHE A 95 0.96 9.93 8.65
CA PHE A 95 1.82 9.03 9.43
C PHE A 95 2.31 9.71 10.71
N SER A 96 2.23 8.99 11.82
CA SER A 96 2.74 9.49 13.10
C SER A 96 4.26 9.71 13.05
N ALA A 97 4.74 10.74 13.74
CA ALA A 97 6.18 11.04 13.85
C ALA A 97 6.97 9.84 14.41
N LYS A 98 6.35 9.02 15.28
CA LYS A 98 6.96 7.80 15.84
C LYS A 98 7.28 6.77 14.76
N ILE A 99 6.34 6.52 13.82
CA ILE A 99 6.56 5.58 12.69
C ILE A 99 7.68 6.09 11.80
N VAL A 100 7.63 7.37 11.40
CA VAL A 100 8.64 7.98 10.52
C VAL A 100 10.03 7.95 11.18
N LYS A 101 10.14 8.27 12.49
CA LYS A 101 11.40 8.18 13.25
C LYS A 101 11.92 6.74 13.32
N ASN A 102 11.02 5.74 13.54
CA ASN A 102 11.42 4.34 13.60
C ASN A 102 12.05 3.89 12.28
N ILE A 103 11.43 4.20 11.14
CA ILE A 103 11.98 3.82 9.84
C ILE A 103 13.31 4.55 9.58
N LYS A 104 13.38 5.87 9.83
CA LYS A 104 14.62 6.66 9.66
C LYS A 104 15.77 6.16 10.54
N GLY A 105 15.48 5.79 11.78
CA GLY A 105 16.47 5.30 12.73
C GLY A 105 17.16 4.01 12.31
N LYS A 106 16.59 3.26 11.38
CA LYS A 106 17.23 2.05 10.80
C LYS A 106 18.35 2.38 9.79
N GLY A 107 18.39 3.61 9.25
CA GLY A 107 19.48 4.10 8.38
C GLY A 107 19.62 3.43 7.01
N LYS A 108 18.73 2.48 6.66
CA LYS A 108 18.82 1.63 5.47
C LYS A 108 17.93 2.05 4.30
N CYS A 109 17.20 3.14 4.44
CA CYS A 109 16.27 3.64 3.42
C CYS A 109 16.23 5.17 3.41
N ASN A 110 15.80 5.71 2.27
CA ASN A 110 15.41 7.12 2.16
C ASN A 110 13.89 7.21 2.34
N ILE A 111 13.42 8.27 2.98
CA ILE A 111 11.99 8.46 3.24
C ILE A 111 11.52 9.78 2.65
N THR A 112 10.47 9.71 1.87
CA THR A 112 9.67 10.87 1.47
C THR A 112 8.28 10.72 2.10
N ASN A 113 7.93 11.61 3.02
CA ASN A 113 6.65 11.58 3.72
C ASN A 113 5.80 12.75 3.27
N ILE A 114 4.63 12.46 2.70
CA ILE A 114 3.67 13.42 2.15
C ILE A 114 2.38 13.34 2.94
N LYS A 115 2.05 14.42 3.64
CA LYS A 115 0.78 14.53 4.34
C LYS A 115 -0.30 14.92 3.35
N LEU A 116 -0.95 13.91 2.75
CA LEU A 116 -2.02 14.08 1.78
C LEU A 116 -3.33 13.50 2.34
N ASP A 117 -4.44 14.19 2.09
CA ASP A 117 -5.78 13.61 2.32
C ASP A 117 -5.97 12.41 1.39
N LEU A 118 -6.38 11.27 1.94
CA LEU A 118 -6.58 10.03 1.18
C LEU A 118 -7.67 10.18 0.10
N ASN A 119 -8.59 11.12 0.22
CA ASN A 119 -9.56 11.46 -0.84
C ASN A 119 -8.90 12.01 -2.11
N LEU A 120 -7.71 12.58 -2.00
CA LEU A 120 -6.98 13.19 -3.12
C LEU A 120 -6.02 12.23 -3.82
N ILE A 121 -5.97 10.95 -3.43
CA ILE A 121 -5.03 9.97 -4.01
C ILE A 121 -5.26 9.79 -5.51
N ASP A 122 -6.51 9.72 -5.99
CA ASP A 122 -6.81 9.59 -7.42
C ASP A 122 -6.22 10.77 -8.22
N ASP A 123 -6.42 12.00 -7.73
CA ASP A 123 -5.88 13.19 -8.39
C ASP A 123 -4.35 13.27 -8.27
N PHE A 124 -3.79 12.84 -7.14
CA PHE A 124 -2.34 12.73 -6.95
C PHE A 124 -1.70 11.75 -7.95
N LEU A 125 -2.30 10.59 -8.16
CA LEU A 125 -1.80 9.59 -9.11
C LEU A 125 -1.89 10.09 -10.55
N LYS A 126 -2.96 10.82 -10.92
CA LYS A 126 -3.05 11.49 -12.23
C LYS A 126 -1.93 12.52 -12.43
N LEU A 127 -1.61 13.32 -11.40
CA LEU A 127 -0.50 14.26 -11.48
C LEU A 127 0.86 13.59 -11.59
N LEU A 128 1.03 12.39 -11.01
CA LEU A 128 2.24 11.60 -11.22
C LEU A 128 2.36 11.08 -12.65
N ALA A 129 1.24 10.71 -13.27
CA ALA A 129 1.18 10.17 -14.64
C ALA A 129 1.26 11.24 -15.74
N THR A 130 0.98 12.51 -15.41
CA THR A 130 0.99 13.62 -16.37
C THR A 130 2.08 14.62 -16.04
N ASP A 131 2.49 15.45 -17.00
CA ASP A 131 3.40 16.57 -16.75
C ASP A 131 2.68 17.81 -16.21
N ASP A 132 1.38 17.70 -15.96
CA ASP A 132 0.59 18.76 -15.36
C ASP A 132 1.02 18.98 -13.90
N LEU A 133 1.47 20.19 -13.59
CA LEU A 133 1.96 20.59 -12.28
C LEU A 133 0.87 21.31 -11.46
N LYS A 134 -0.40 20.96 -11.65
CA LYS A 134 -1.46 21.48 -10.78
C LYS A 134 -1.16 21.14 -9.33
N LEU A 135 -1.29 22.14 -8.48
CA LEU A 135 -1.04 21.96 -7.05
C LEU A 135 -2.29 21.36 -6.38
N LEU A 136 -2.11 20.20 -5.74
CA LEU A 136 -3.09 19.68 -4.80
C LEU A 136 -2.90 20.32 -3.42
N LYS A 137 -4.00 20.50 -2.71
CA LYS A 137 -3.97 20.98 -1.32
C LYS A 137 -3.12 20.04 -0.46
N GLY A 138 -2.08 20.59 0.16
CA GLY A 138 -1.16 19.83 1.02
C GLY A 138 0.05 19.22 0.30
N LEU A 139 0.19 19.37 -1.02
CA LEU A 139 1.32 18.88 -1.80
C LEU A 139 2.15 20.04 -2.35
N LYS A 140 3.46 20.03 -2.10
CA LYS A 140 4.39 20.99 -2.68
C LYS A 140 4.88 20.52 -4.05
N LYS A 141 5.09 21.48 -4.97
CA LYS A 141 5.64 21.18 -6.32
C LYS A 141 6.98 20.42 -6.23
N SER A 142 7.85 20.82 -5.30
CA SER A 142 9.14 20.16 -5.07
C SER A 142 9.01 18.70 -4.64
N GLU A 143 7.99 18.38 -3.85
CA GLU A 143 7.70 17.01 -3.41
C GLU A 143 7.20 16.14 -4.56
N LEU A 144 6.32 16.70 -5.42
CA LEU A 144 5.84 16.02 -6.61
C LEU A 144 6.99 15.69 -7.57
N ILE A 145 7.84 16.66 -7.86
CA ILE A 145 9.02 16.47 -8.73
C ILE A 145 9.97 15.42 -8.14
N LYS A 146 10.18 15.49 -6.82
CA LYS A 146 11.03 14.50 -6.13
C LYS A 146 10.49 13.08 -6.29
N ILE A 147 9.17 12.89 -6.10
CA ILE A 147 8.55 11.57 -6.26
C ILE A 147 8.66 11.09 -7.71
N LYS A 148 8.34 11.93 -8.69
CA LYS A 148 8.51 11.57 -10.10
C LYS A 148 9.94 11.11 -10.40
N ASN A 149 10.93 11.84 -9.91
CA ASN A 149 12.33 11.48 -10.10
C ASN A 149 12.70 10.15 -9.42
N ILE A 150 12.13 9.84 -8.25
CA ILE A 150 12.33 8.56 -7.57
C ILE A 150 11.72 7.43 -8.42
N LEU A 151 10.46 7.59 -8.84
CA LEU A 151 9.75 6.56 -9.60
C LEU A 151 10.40 6.30 -10.96
N ASN A 152 10.79 7.35 -11.69
CA ASN A 152 11.47 7.22 -13.00
C ASN A 152 12.84 6.53 -12.91
N LYS A 153 13.52 6.59 -11.76
CA LYS A 153 14.81 5.92 -11.54
C LYS A 153 14.66 4.49 -11.03
N SER A 154 13.50 4.16 -10.49
CA SER A 154 13.24 2.85 -9.88
C SER A 154 12.85 1.83 -10.94
N LYS A 155 13.45 0.64 -10.85
CA LYS A 155 13.18 -0.49 -11.77
C LYS A 155 12.08 -1.42 -11.23
N TYR A 156 11.91 -1.48 -9.91
CA TYR A 156 10.92 -2.33 -9.26
C TYR A 156 10.18 -1.53 -8.18
N ILE A 157 8.97 -1.10 -8.53
CA ILE A 157 8.14 -0.26 -7.68
C ILE A 157 7.03 -1.12 -7.08
N VAL A 158 6.79 -0.99 -5.78
CA VAL A 158 5.74 -1.70 -5.06
C VAL A 158 4.82 -0.69 -4.38
N ALA A 159 3.53 -0.84 -4.56
CA ALA A 159 2.51 -0.12 -3.80
C ALA A 159 1.87 -1.03 -2.75
N THR A 160 1.59 -0.50 -1.57
CA THR A 160 0.88 -1.22 -0.51
C THR A 160 -0.11 -0.33 0.19
N TRP A 161 -1.25 -0.92 0.59
CA TRP A 161 -2.33 -0.26 1.31
C TRP A 161 -3.14 -1.27 2.11
N THR A 162 -3.99 -0.77 3.01
CA THR A 162 -5.08 -1.53 3.62
C THR A 162 -6.42 -0.94 3.18
N ALA A 163 -7.38 -1.77 2.81
CA ALA A 163 -8.70 -1.27 2.41
C ALA A 163 -9.40 -0.50 3.54
N SER A 164 -9.05 -0.79 4.79
CA SER A 164 -9.57 -0.08 5.97
C SER A 164 -9.10 1.38 6.08
N ASP A 165 -7.94 1.74 5.52
CA ASP A 165 -7.50 3.14 5.45
C ASP A 165 -8.49 4.00 4.64
N PHE A 166 -9.09 3.41 3.60
CA PHE A 166 -9.97 4.13 2.68
C PHE A 166 -11.45 4.13 3.06
N ILE A 167 -11.85 3.40 4.10
CA ILE A 167 -13.28 3.28 4.45
C ILE A 167 -13.96 4.61 4.80
N LYS A 168 -13.17 5.55 5.30
CA LYS A 168 -13.62 6.91 5.66
C LYS A 168 -13.57 7.89 4.48
N THR A 169 -13.04 7.46 3.34
CA THR A 169 -13.00 8.30 2.14
C THR A 169 -14.34 8.30 1.41
N LEU A 170 -14.57 9.32 0.59
CA LEU A 170 -15.80 9.47 -0.18
C LEU A 170 -16.04 8.32 -1.16
N ASN A 171 -14.96 7.81 -1.77
CA ASN A 171 -15.07 6.72 -2.75
C ASN A 171 -13.91 5.72 -2.65
N PRO A 172 -13.94 4.81 -1.67
CA PRO A 172 -12.87 3.84 -1.42
C PRO A 172 -12.52 2.98 -2.65
N LYS A 173 -13.55 2.54 -3.38
CA LYS A 173 -13.37 1.69 -4.57
C LYS A 173 -12.62 2.41 -5.69
N LYS A 174 -12.93 3.69 -5.91
CA LYS A 174 -12.26 4.50 -6.93
C LYS A 174 -10.78 4.69 -6.61
N ILE A 175 -10.45 4.96 -5.36
CA ILE A 175 -9.07 5.14 -4.90
C ILE A 175 -8.26 3.86 -5.11
N ILE A 176 -8.77 2.70 -4.67
CA ILE A 176 -8.06 1.43 -4.83
C ILE A 176 -7.88 1.10 -6.32
N ALA A 177 -8.93 1.32 -7.15
CA ALA A 177 -8.84 1.10 -8.60
C ALA A 177 -7.79 2.00 -9.24
N ALA A 178 -7.70 3.27 -8.83
CA ALA A 178 -6.69 4.21 -9.30
C ALA A 178 -5.28 3.75 -8.94
N ILE A 179 -5.05 3.26 -7.71
CA ILE A 179 -3.76 2.70 -7.29
C ILE A 179 -3.39 1.48 -8.15
N CYS A 180 -4.32 0.52 -8.31
CA CYS A 180 -4.07 -0.67 -9.12
C CYS A 180 -3.73 -0.32 -10.55
N LYS A 181 -4.52 0.57 -11.18
CA LYS A 181 -4.28 1.03 -12.55
C LYS A 181 -2.94 1.73 -12.68
N TYR A 182 -2.62 2.65 -11.79
CA TYR A 182 -1.36 3.40 -11.83
C TYR A 182 -0.13 2.47 -11.78
N ILE A 183 -0.17 1.43 -10.94
CA ILE A 183 0.94 0.46 -10.85
C ILE A 183 1.07 -0.41 -12.11
N VAL A 184 -0.03 -0.71 -12.79
CA VAL A 184 0.01 -1.47 -14.06
C VAL A 184 0.53 -0.60 -15.20
N ASP A 185 0.26 0.72 -15.16
CA ASP A 185 0.65 1.68 -16.20
C ASP A 185 2.11 2.19 -16.03
N LEU A 186 2.78 1.88 -14.89
CA LEU A 186 4.20 2.19 -14.62
C LEU A 186 5.14 1.19 -15.31
#